data_8cb47363fc1d96e2d1b684108cb1e1e8
#
_entry.id   8cb47363fc1d96e2d1b684108cb1e1e8
#
_cell.length_a   1.000
_cell.length_b   1.000
_cell.length_c   1.000
_cell.angle_alpha   90.00
_cell.angle_beta   90.00
_cell.angle_gamma   90.00
#
_symmetry.space_group_name_H-M   'P 1'
#
loop_
_entity.id
_entity.type
_entity.pdbx_description
1 polymer ?
#
loop_
_entity_poly.entity_id
_entity_poly.type
_entity_poly.pdbx_seq_one_letter_code
_entity_poly.pdbx_strand_id
1 'polypeptide(L)'
;SIGSTVAAGGNLGLVSKGDLTVTASNLSSGKDMLVAAGGNVTIQNATDNNSYHLDGQGKAGHTEGSQVVDVHVQNAVGSSLTAGGNATVLAGAQQDAAGNVVLVKGATAKDLTLTASTITAGTNADGLGNATLGATGNVTLGESISHADFSQEDRSHSHGLLSSSSSHDVITKTENTALGSTVSGNQVNVTAGNDVTVRGSGIAATSDLNINAGNNVNIVTSQSNQTETGLHEKSKSGLMGSGGIGFTVGNRSQNGTETATSTTNN
;
A
#
# COMPACT_ATOMS: atom_id res chain seq x y z
N SER A 1 12.37 2.30 4.71
CA SER A 1 12.97 3.07 3.60
C SER A 1 13.10 4.54 3.97
N ILE A 2 14.14 5.19 3.46
CA ILE A 2 14.35 6.62 3.60
C ILE A 2 14.37 7.19 2.19
N GLY A 3 13.34 7.96 1.85
CA GLY A 3 13.26 8.66 0.57
C GLY A 3 14.11 9.93 0.56
N SER A 4 14.40 10.42 -0.64
CA SER A 4 15.06 11.70 -0.85
C SER A 4 14.05 12.85 -0.81
N THR A 5 14.53 14.03 -0.41
CA THR A 5 13.73 15.25 -0.45
C THR A 5 14.42 16.27 -1.36
N VAL A 6 13.68 16.80 -2.33
CA VAL A 6 14.10 17.91 -3.19
C VAL A 6 13.07 19.02 -3.06
N ALA A 7 13.51 20.18 -2.59
CA ALA A 7 12.63 21.31 -2.32
C ALA A 7 13.17 22.60 -2.95
N ALA A 8 12.28 23.37 -3.56
CA ALA A 8 12.56 24.69 -4.10
C ALA A 8 11.51 25.69 -3.59
N GLY A 9 11.94 26.84 -3.08
CA GLY A 9 11.04 27.94 -2.70
C GLY A 9 10.38 28.64 -3.91
N GLY A 10 10.95 28.47 -5.09
CA GLY A 10 10.42 28.92 -6.38
C GLY A 10 9.95 27.77 -7.24
N ASN A 11 10.28 27.80 -8.53
CA ASN A 11 10.01 26.71 -9.45
C ASN A 11 10.98 25.54 -9.24
N LEU A 12 10.51 24.32 -9.42
CA LEU A 12 11.31 23.11 -9.44
C LEU A 12 11.25 22.49 -10.87
N GLY A 13 12.40 22.28 -11.49
CA GLY A 13 12.51 21.61 -12.79
C GLY A 13 13.40 20.39 -12.68
N LEU A 14 12.86 19.21 -13.00
CA LEU A 14 13.59 17.97 -13.20
C LEU A 14 13.41 17.53 -14.65
N VAL A 15 14.47 17.62 -15.45
CA VAL A 15 14.41 17.27 -16.86
C VAL A 15 15.51 16.29 -17.22
N SER A 16 15.16 15.17 -17.83
CA SER A 16 16.07 14.13 -18.30
C SER A 16 15.90 13.90 -19.80
N LYS A 17 17.00 13.60 -20.51
CA LYS A 17 16.93 13.11 -21.91
C LYS A 17 16.52 11.63 -21.99
N GLY A 18 16.90 10.83 -21.00
CA GLY A 18 16.52 9.42 -20.85
C GLY A 18 15.31 9.27 -19.95
N ASP A 19 15.23 8.13 -19.24
CA ASP A 19 14.19 7.86 -18.27
C ASP A 19 14.40 8.69 -16.99
N LEU A 20 13.30 8.94 -16.26
CA LEU A 20 13.30 9.60 -14.97
C LEU A 20 12.52 8.76 -13.97
N THR A 21 13.14 8.46 -12.83
CA THR A 21 12.51 7.68 -11.77
C THR A 21 12.56 8.43 -10.43
N VAL A 22 11.42 8.49 -9.76
CA VAL A 22 11.25 9.02 -8.40
C VAL A 22 10.71 7.90 -7.53
N THR A 23 11.47 7.48 -6.51
CA THR A 23 11.06 6.36 -5.65
C THR A 23 10.99 6.81 -4.19
N ALA A 24 9.85 6.62 -3.56
CA ALA A 24 9.58 6.92 -2.13
C ALA A 24 10.13 8.30 -1.71
N SER A 25 10.06 9.30 -2.58
CA SER A 25 10.74 10.58 -2.41
C SER A 25 9.76 11.75 -2.45
N ASN A 26 10.14 12.85 -1.79
CA ASN A 26 9.35 14.06 -1.73
C ASN A 26 9.96 15.14 -2.61
N LEU A 27 9.19 15.63 -3.59
CA LEU A 27 9.51 16.77 -4.42
C LEU A 27 8.55 17.90 -4.06
N SER A 28 9.07 19.10 -3.76
CA SER A 28 8.23 20.25 -3.45
C SER A 28 8.72 21.53 -4.15
N SER A 29 7.78 22.33 -4.61
CA SER A 29 8.04 23.66 -5.16
C SER A 29 7.08 24.69 -4.55
N GLY A 30 7.59 25.87 -4.24
CA GLY A 30 6.75 27.00 -3.79
C GLY A 30 5.95 27.64 -4.93
N LYS A 31 6.30 27.35 -6.17
CA LYS A 31 5.61 27.77 -7.39
C LYS A 31 5.34 26.57 -8.30
N ASP A 32 5.72 26.67 -9.57
CA ASP A 32 5.48 25.59 -10.54
C ASP A 32 6.50 24.44 -10.42
N MET A 33 6.04 23.25 -10.73
CA MET A 33 6.86 22.04 -10.81
C MET A 33 6.80 21.46 -12.22
N LEU A 34 7.96 21.14 -12.77
CA LEU A 34 8.12 20.41 -14.02
C LEU A 34 8.96 19.17 -13.78
N VAL A 35 8.40 18.00 -14.06
CA VAL A 35 9.08 16.71 -14.08
C VAL A 35 8.95 16.14 -15.47
N ALA A 36 10.02 16.07 -16.25
CA ALA A 36 9.93 15.67 -17.64
C ALA A 36 11.10 14.77 -18.07
N ALA A 37 10.80 13.82 -18.91
CA ALA A 37 11.78 12.91 -19.48
C ALA A 37 11.57 12.73 -20.98
N GLY A 38 12.66 12.65 -21.74
CA GLY A 38 12.64 12.18 -23.12
C GLY A 38 12.35 10.68 -23.23
N GLY A 39 12.61 9.93 -22.16
CA GLY A 39 12.22 8.54 -21.92
C GLY A 39 10.92 8.40 -21.12
N ASN A 40 10.80 7.31 -20.37
CA ASN A 40 9.70 7.05 -19.48
C ASN A 40 9.84 7.87 -18.19
N VAL A 41 8.71 8.17 -17.55
CA VAL A 41 8.66 8.73 -16.20
C VAL A 41 8.00 7.72 -15.27
N THR A 42 8.70 7.35 -14.21
CA THR A 42 8.19 6.45 -13.19
C THR A 42 8.23 7.12 -11.82
N ILE A 43 7.07 7.31 -11.21
CA ILE A 43 6.92 7.84 -9.84
C ILE A 43 6.31 6.71 -9.02
N GLN A 44 7.09 6.14 -8.12
CA GLN A 44 6.71 4.89 -7.46
C GLN A 44 6.99 4.91 -5.95
N ASN A 45 6.38 3.94 -5.29
CA ASN A 45 6.68 3.62 -3.90
C ASN A 45 7.96 2.80 -3.75
N ALA A 46 8.49 2.78 -2.53
CA ALA A 46 9.33 1.72 -2.02
C ALA A 46 8.55 0.89 -1.00
N THR A 47 9.08 -0.26 -0.63
CA THR A 47 8.53 -1.10 0.43
C THR A 47 9.36 -0.93 1.70
N ASP A 48 8.69 -0.69 2.81
CA ASP A 48 9.29 -0.66 4.15
C ASP A 48 8.91 -1.93 4.89
N ASN A 49 9.90 -2.72 5.30
CA ASN A 49 9.70 -4.02 5.92
C ASN A 49 10.03 -3.94 7.41
N ASN A 50 9.06 -4.33 8.23
CA ASN A 50 9.20 -4.44 9.66
C ASN A 50 8.83 -5.85 10.09
N SER A 51 9.63 -6.47 10.96
CA SER A 51 9.33 -7.76 11.56
C SER A 51 9.56 -7.71 13.06
N TYR A 52 8.71 -8.39 13.78
CA TYR A 52 8.80 -8.56 15.22
C TYR A 52 8.55 -10.02 15.56
N HIS A 53 9.41 -10.59 16.39
CA HIS A 53 9.29 -11.94 16.92
C HIS A 53 9.37 -11.90 18.43
N LEU A 54 8.44 -12.54 19.11
CA LEU A 54 8.43 -12.73 20.56
C LEU A 54 8.27 -14.23 20.84
N ASP A 55 9.19 -14.78 21.62
CA ASP A 55 9.06 -16.13 22.22
C ASP A 55 9.13 -15.95 23.73
N GLY A 56 8.05 -16.30 24.39
CA GLY A 56 7.88 -16.20 25.83
C GLY A 56 7.49 -17.53 26.44
N GLN A 57 8.16 -17.91 27.53
CA GLN A 57 7.82 -19.11 28.31
C GLN A 57 7.66 -18.72 29.76
N GLY A 58 6.69 -19.33 30.44
CA GLY A 58 6.41 -19.06 31.83
C GLY A 58 5.92 -20.28 32.57
N LYS A 59 6.19 -20.30 33.90
CA LYS A 59 5.70 -21.33 34.81
C LYS A 59 5.12 -20.69 36.05
N ALA A 60 3.91 -21.07 36.41
CA ALA A 60 3.25 -20.63 37.62
C ALA A 60 2.64 -21.84 38.30
N GLY A 61 3.24 -22.28 39.44
CA GLY A 61 2.84 -23.46 40.17
C GLY A 61 2.95 -24.72 39.30
N HIS A 62 1.81 -25.34 39.01
CA HIS A 62 1.71 -26.56 38.20
C HIS A 62 1.30 -26.29 36.73
N THR A 63 1.30 -25.03 36.33
CA THR A 63 0.98 -24.62 34.96
C THR A 63 2.22 -24.08 34.29
N GLU A 64 2.51 -24.60 33.13
CA GLU A 64 3.53 -24.10 32.19
C GLU A 64 2.85 -23.57 30.95
N GLY A 65 3.34 -22.46 30.40
CA GLY A 65 2.81 -21.86 29.20
C GLY A 65 3.90 -21.30 28.32
N SER A 66 3.64 -21.26 27.02
CA SER A 66 4.47 -20.57 26.03
C SER A 66 3.58 -19.73 25.12
N GLN A 67 4.12 -18.60 24.70
CA GLN A 67 3.52 -17.73 23.71
C GLN A 67 4.57 -17.41 22.67
N VAL A 68 4.21 -17.57 21.40
CA VAL A 68 5.01 -17.12 20.26
C VAL A 68 4.17 -16.12 19.48
N VAL A 69 4.73 -14.96 19.20
CA VAL A 69 4.09 -13.93 18.37
C VAL A 69 5.05 -13.56 17.25
N ASP A 70 4.58 -13.68 16.01
CA ASP A 70 5.27 -13.23 14.82
C ASP A 70 4.45 -12.16 14.12
N VAL A 71 5.11 -11.05 13.81
CA VAL A 71 4.52 -9.96 13.03
C VAL A 71 5.46 -9.63 11.88
N HIS A 72 4.95 -9.64 10.68
CA HIS A 72 5.67 -9.21 9.50
C HIS A 72 4.81 -8.18 8.74
N VAL A 73 5.37 -6.97 8.53
CA VAL A 73 4.65 -5.87 7.87
C VAL A 73 5.49 -5.30 6.75
N GLN A 74 4.90 -5.23 5.57
CA GLN A 74 5.45 -4.60 4.38
C GLN A 74 4.56 -3.43 3.99
N ASN A 75 5.02 -2.20 4.26
CA ASN A 75 4.29 -0.99 3.93
C ASN A 75 4.77 -0.38 2.62
N ALA A 76 3.85 -0.05 1.74
CA ALA A 76 4.15 0.77 0.58
C ALA A 76 4.34 2.24 1.02
N VAL A 77 5.50 2.80 0.73
CA VAL A 77 5.83 4.21 0.99
C VAL A 77 5.91 4.94 -0.33
N GLY A 78 4.88 5.69 -0.68
CA GLY A 78 4.75 6.39 -1.95
C GLY A 78 5.67 7.60 -2.08
N SER A 79 5.78 8.10 -3.30
CA SER A 79 6.38 9.40 -3.59
C SER A 79 5.33 10.51 -3.52
N SER A 80 5.75 11.72 -3.15
CA SER A 80 4.91 12.90 -3.10
C SER A 80 5.49 14.04 -3.92
N LEU A 81 4.72 14.56 -4.86
CA LEU A 81 5.03 15.74 -5.67
C LEU A 81 4.03 16.84 -5.31
N THR A 82 4.51 17.93 -4.72
CA THR A 82 3.67 19.02 -4.24
C THR A 82 4.12 20.34 -4.85
N ALA A 83 3.25 20.97 -5.62
CA ALA A 83 3.51 22.26 -6.24
C ALA A 83 2.61 23.35 -5.65
N GLY A 84 3.18 24.50 -5.28
CA GLY A 84 2.43 25.69 -4.89
C GLY A 84 1.56 26.23 -6.03
N GLY A 85 2.09 26.21 -7.25
CA GLY A 85 1.40 26.51 -8.50
C GLY A 85 1.06 25.27 -9.31
N ASN A 86 1.41 25.25 -10.59
CA ASN A 86 1.14 24.12 -11.48
C ASN A 86 2.11 22.97 -11.27
N ALA A 87 1.62 21.74 -11.42
CA ALA A 87 2.43 20.51 -11.47
C ALA A 87 2.32 19.89 -12.87
N THR A 88 3.43 19.76 -13.57
CA THR A 88 3.49 19.19 -14.92
C THR A 88 4.43 17.98 -14.92
N VAL A 89 3.94 16.83 -15.37
CA VAL A 89 4.70 15.58 -15.48
C VAL A 89 4.57 15.00 -16.88
N LEU A 90 5.69 14.89 -17.61
CA LEU A 90 5.69 14.52 -19.03
C LEU A 90 6.67 13.38 -19.33
N ALA A 91 6.21 12.32 -19.98
CA ALA A 91 7.02 11.23 -20.52
C ALA A 91 7.07 11.29 -22.06
N GLY A 92 8.24 11.13 -22.64
CA GLY A 92 8.48 11.34 -24.08
C GLY A 92 8.53 12.81 -24.46
N ALA A 93 8.85 13.68 -23.50
CA ALA A 93 8.96 15.11 -23.70
C ALA A 93 10.27 15.48 -24.43
N GLN A 94 10.20 16.50 -25.23
CA GLN A 94 11.36 17.07 -25.91
C GLN A 94 11.37 18.59 -25.75
N GLN A 95 12.55 19.17 -25.89
CA GLN A 95 12.69 20.62 -25.88
C GLN A 95 12.47 21.16 -27.30
N ASP A 96 11.55 22.09 -27.45
CA ASP A 96 11.31 22.77 -28.70
C ASP A 96 12.42 23.81 -29.02
N ALA A 97 12.36 24.44 -30.20
CA ALA A 97 13.33 25.45 -30.58
C ALA A 97 13.32 26.71 -29.72
N ALA A 98 12.25 26.94 -28.97
CA ALA A 98 12.12 28.05 -28.02
C ALA A 98 12.58 27.67 -26.61
N GLY A 99 12.97 26.40 -26.40
CA GLY A 99 13.42 25.89 -25.09
C GLY A 99 12.29 25.37 -24.21
N ASN A 100 11.04 25.31 -24.68
CA ASN A 100 9.94 24.77 -23.91
C ASN A 100 9.95 23.24 -23.95
N VAL A 101 9.58 22.62 -22.84
CA VAL A 101 9.43 21.17 -22.74
C VAL A 101 8.01 20.78 -23.14
N VAL A 102 7.89 20.03 -24.23
CA VAL A 102 6.61 19.68 -24.86
C VAL A 102 6.54 18.20 -25.24
N LEU A 103 5.33 17.65 -25.31
CA LEU A 103 5.11 16.33 -25.89
C LEU A 103 5.09 16.46 -27.43
N VAL A 104 5.88 15.63 -28.11
CA VAL A 104 5.94 15.61 -29.56
C VAL A 104 5.01 14.53 -30.08
N LYS A 105 3.98 14.93 -30.81
CA LYS A 105 3.05 14.01 -31.47
C LYS A 105 3.76 13.13 -32.51
N GLY A 106 3.54 11.81 -32.41
CA GLY A 106 4.17 10.85 -33.33
C GLY A 106 5.60 10.44 -32.93
N ALA A 107 6.11 10.89 -31.78
CA ALA A 107 7.35 10.38 -31.19
C ALA A 107 7.20 8.93 -30.75
N THR A 108 8.33 8.24 -30.50
CA THR A 108 8.32 6.90 -29.88
C THR A 108 7.53 6.92 -28.59
N ALA A 109 6.62 5.95 -28.44
CA ALA A 109 5.79 5.82 -27.24
C ALA A 109 6.65 5.71 -25.98
N LYS A 110 6.39 6.58 -25.01
CA LYS A 110 7.01 6.62 -23.69
C LYS A 110 5.92 6.73 -22.64
N ASP A 111 6.05 5.99 -21.58
CA ASP A 111 5.01 5.81 -20.59
C ASP A 111 5.26 6.66 -19.34
N LEU A 112 4.17 7.16 -18.77
CA LEU A 112 4.11 7.78 -17.47
C LEU A 112 3.41 6.81 -16.49
N THR A 113 4.12 6.40 -15.46
CA THR A 113 3.58 5.48 -14.43
C THR A 113 3.66 6.12 -13.06
N LEU A 114 2.52 6.18 -12.37
CA LEU A 114 2.41 6.49 -10.95
C LEU A 114 1.97 5.23 -10.21
N THR A 115 2.69 4.86 -9.14
CA THR A 115 2.32 3.73 -8.28
C THR A 115 2.33 4.17 -6.82
N ALA A 116 1.18 4.09 -6.16
CA ALA A 116 0.99 4.47 -4.76
C ALA A 116 1.58 5.86 -4.42
N SER A 117 1.48 6.81 -5.34
CA SER A 117 2.15 8.10 -5.26
C SER A 117 1.18 9.26 -5.43
N THR A 118 1.53 10.42 -4.90
CA THR A 118 0.64 11.59 -4.90
C THR A 118 1.25 12.74 -5.69
N ILE A 119 0.41 13.40 -6.51
CA ILE A 119 0.73 14.67 -7.18
C ILE A 119 -0.33 15.68 -6.75
N THR A 120 0.09 16.79 -6.15
CA THR A 120 -0.80 17.87 -5.72
C THR A 120 -0.32 19.20 -6.29
N ALA A 121 -1.18 19.86 -7.03
CA ALA A 121 -0.96 21.20 -7.57
C ALA A 121 -1.83 22.23 -6.83
N GLY A 122 -1.40 23.50 -6.81
CA GLY A 122 -2.17 24.59 -6.21
C GLY A 122 -2.22 24.55 -4.69
N THR A 123 -1.11 24.23 -4.04
CA THR A 123 -1.04 24.24 -2.56
C THR A 123 -0.83 25.66 -1.96
N ASN A 124 -0.67 26.67 -2.81
CA ASN A 124 -0.68 28.06 -2.40
C ASN A 124 -2.06 28.49 -1.92
N ALA A 125 -2.14 29.65 -1.23
CA ALA A 125 -3.38 30.15 -0.63
C ALA A 125 -4.51 30.42 -1.65
N ASP A 126 -4.20 30.64 -2.93
CA ASP A 126 -5.17 30.83 -4.00
C ASP A 126 -5.77 29.50 -4.54
N GLY A 127 -5.09 28.37 -4.30
CA GLY A 127 -5.54 27.05 -4.72
C GLY A 127 -5.67 26.83 -6.24
N LEU A 128 -5.08 27.72 -7.07
CA LEU A 128 -5.35 27.78 -8.51
C LEU A 128 -4.38 26.96 -9.39
N GLY A 129 -3.49 26.15 -8.80
CA GLY A 129 -2.54 25.33 -9.55
C GLY A 129 -3.18 24.16 -10.29
N ASN A 130 -2.78 23.96 -11.54
CA ASN A 130 -3.26 22.87 -12.39
C ASN A 130 -2.30 21.69 -12.39
N ALA A 131 -2.82 20.48 -12.38
CA ALA A 131 -2.04 19.26 -12.57
C ALA A 131 -2.13 18.80 -14.04
N THR A 132 -0.98 18.62 -14.70
CA THR A 132 -0.91 18.14 -16.09
C THR A 132 -0.03 16.91 -16.15
N LEU A 133 -0.60 15.78 -16.55
CA LEU A 133 0.08 14.53 -16.79
C LEU A 133 0.03 14.20 -18.28
N GLY A 134 1.19 13.91 -18.87
CA GLY A 134 1.24 13.61 -20.29
C GLY A 134 2.27 12.53 -20.63
N ALA A 135 1.92 11.69 -21.61
CA ALA A 135 2.80 10.67 -22.15
C ALA A 135 2.60 10.52 -23.64
N THR A 136 3.67 10.26 -24.39
CA THR A 136 3.56 9.86 -25.81
C THR A 136 3.10 8.41 -25.98
N GLY A 137 3.22 7.59 -24.93
CA GLY A 137 2.69 6.24 -24.79
C GLY A 137 1.48 6.21 -23.84
N ASN A 138 1.55 5.39 -22.81
CA ASN A 138 0.49 5.19 -21.82
C ASN A 138 0.65 6.12 -20.62
N VAL A 139 -0.47 6.46 -19.98
CA VAL A 139 -0.49 7.03 -18.62
C VAL A 139 -1.16 6.02 -17.71
N THR A 140 -0.44 5.58 -16.67
CA THR A 140 -0.94 4.62 -15.70
C THR A 140 -0.87 5.20 -14.29
N LEU A 141 -2.03 5.29 -13.62
CA LEU A 141 -2.15 5.53 -12.21
C LEU A 141 -2.55 4.21 -11.56
N GLY A 142 -1.63 3.62 -10.81
CA GLY A 142 -1.80 2.30 -10.20
C GLY A 142 -1.63 2.33 -8.69
N GLU A 143 -1.93 1.20 -8.10
CA GLU A 143 -1.75 0.93 -6.68
C GLU A 143 -0.48 0.11 -6.41
N SER A 144 -0.06 0.13 -5.15
CA SER A 144 0.83 -0.86 -4.53
C SER A 144 0.10 -1.55 -3.39
N ILE A 145 0.48 -2.77 -3.11
CA ILE A 145 -0.10 -3.55 -2.02
C ILE A 145 0.83 -3.49 -0.81
N SER A 146 0.28 -3.03 0.32
CA SER A 146 0.87 -3.23 1.65
C SER A 146 0.42 -4.58 2.17
N HIS A 147 1.32 -5.32 2.79
CA HIS A 147 1.08 -6.67 3.28
C HIS A 147 1.39 -6.75 4.77
N ALA A 148 0.52 -7.38 5.55
CA ALA A 148 0.76 -7.63 6.95
C ALA A 148 0.36 -9.07 7.32
N ASP A 149 1.29 -9.79 7.93
CA ASP A 149 1.06 -11.08 8.55
C ASP A 149 1.22 -10.95 10.05
N PHE A 150 0.29 -11.57 10.76
CA PHE A 150 0.31 -11.75 12.20
C PHE A 150 0.08 -13.22 12.50
N SER A 151 0.90 -13.80 13.37
CA SER A 151 0.70 -15.12 13.93
C SER A 151 0.92 -15.08 15.43
N GLN A 152 0.00 -15.63 16.18
CA GLN A 152 0.12 -15.85 17.62
C GLN A 152 -0.19 -17.29 17.94
N GLU A 153 0.70 -17.94 18.66
CA GLU A 153 0.54 -19.29 19.18
C GLU A 153 0.67 -19.27 20.70
N ASP A 154 -0.37 -19.70 21.38
CA ASP A 154 -0.41 -19.85 22.84
C ASP A 154 -0.56 -21.32 23.19
N ARG A 155 0.33 -21.83 24.01
CA ARG A 155 0.25 -23.19 24.57
C ARG A 155 0.26 -23.14 26.08
N SER A 156 -0.58 -23.91 26.69
CA SER A 156 -0.52 -24.12 28.13
C SER A 156 -0.66 -25.59 28.48
N HIS A 157 0.02 -26.00 29.52
CA HIS A 157 -0.08 -27.32 30.12
C HIS A 157 -0.14 -27.17 31.63
N SER A 158 -1.12 -27.82 32.24
CA SER A 158 -1.29 -27.85 33.73
C SER A 158 -1.44 -29.28 34.18
N HIS A 159 -0.76 -29.64 35.26
CA HIS A 159 -0.87 -30.95 35.85
C HIS A 159 -1.12 -30.83 37.35
N GLY A 160 -2.10 -31.57 37.80
CA GLY A 160 -2.42 -31.77 39.23
C GLY A 160 -2.16 -33.21 39.66
N LEU A 161 -2.48 -33.52 40.89
CA LEU A 161 -2.25 -34.86 41.48
C LEU A 161 -3.01 -35.98 40.72
N LEU A 162 -4.19 -35.68 40.20
CA LEU A 162 -5.13 -36.65 39.59
C LEU A 162 -5.67 -36.19 38.21
N SER A 163 -5.19 -35.09 37.65
CA SER A 163 -5.66 -34.57 36.37
C SER A 163 -4.59 -33.76 35.66
N SER A 164 -4.67 -33.74 34.34
CA SER A 164 -3.89 -32.81 33.49
C SER A 164 -4.80 -32.12 32.51
N SER A 165 -4.40 -30.92 32.09
CA SER A 165 -5.07 -30.18 31.00
C SER A 165 -4.06 -29.49 30.12
N SER A 166 -4.36 -29.39 28.83
CA SER A 166 -3.59 -28.62 27.87
C SER A 166 -4.52 -27.77 27.02
N SER A 167 -4.02 -26.63 26.62
CA SER A 167 -4.61 -25.83 25.53
C SER A 167 -3.55 -25.45 24.51
N HIS A 168 -3.98 -25.34 23.27
CA HIS A 168 -3.21 -24.85 22.15
C HIS A 168 -4.12 -23.98 21.31
N ASP A 169 -3.82 -22.70 21.30
CA ASP A 169 -4.56 -21.69 20.56
C ASP A 169 -3.62 -21.06 19.53
N VAL A 170 -4.04 -21.00 18.26
CA VAL A 170 -3.30 -20.35 17.20
C VAL A 170 -4.23 -19.37 16.50
N ILE A 171 -3.76 -18.15 16.30
CA ILE A 171 -4.44 -17.13 15.50
C ILE A 171 -3.47 -16.68 14.43
N THR A 172 -3.90 -16.73 13.19
CA THR A 172 -3.16 -16.16 12.06
C THR A 172 -4.02 -15.14 11.35
N LYS A 173 -3.43 -14.01 10.99
CA LYS A 173 -4.09 -12.97 10.23
C LYS A 173 -3.17 -12.52 9.11
N THR A 174 -3.71 -12.50 7.89
CA THR A 174 -3.05 -11.94 6.72
C THR A 174 -3.91 -10.80 6.17
N GLU A 175 -3.29 -9.66 5.93
CA GLU A 175 -3.96 -8.48 5.40
C GLU A 175 -3.17 -7.93 4.20
N ASN A 176 -3.88 -7.69 3.09
CA ASN A 176 -3.36 -7.01 1.92
C ASN A 176 -4.20 -5.75 1.69
N THR A 177 -3.55 -4.59 1.77
CA THR A 177 -4.21 -3.30 1.60
C THR A 177 -3.67 -2.60 0.37
N ALA A 178 -4.55 -2.30 -0.58
CA ALA A 178 -4.20 -1.55 -1.78
C ALA A 178 -4.09 -0.05 -1.45
N LEU A 179 -2.95 0.54 -1.82
CA LEU A 179 -2.67 1.97 -1.73
C LEU A 179 -2.58 2.52 -3.15
N GLY A 180 -3.58 3.27 -3.58
CA GLY A 180 -3.65 3.89 -4.90
C GLY A 180 -2.84 5.16 -5.02
N SER A 181 -2.68 5.62 -6.26
CA SER A 181 -2.11 6.93 -6.56
C SER A 181 -3.19 8.02 -6.52
N THR A 182 -2.79 9.24 -6.24
CA THR A 182 -3.71 10.40 -6.23
C THR A 182 -3.13 11.55 -7.02
N VAL A 183 -3.95 12.17 -7.87
CA VAL A 183 -3.62 13.40 -8.60
C VAL A 183 -4.68 14.45 -8.31
N SER A 184 -4.26 15.63 -7.87
CA SER A 184 -5.18 16.71 -7.53
C SER A 184 -4.70 18.09 -7.97
N GLY A 185 -5.65 18.98 -8.27
CA GLY A 185 -5.39 20.36 -8.66
C GLY A 185 -6.68 21.14 -8.92
N ASN A 186 -6.54 22.42 -9.29
CA ASN A 186 -7.69 23.21 -9.72
C ASN A 186 -8.28 22.64 -11.02
N GLN A 187 -7.45 22.49 -12.06
CA GLN A 187 -7.76 21.67 -13.24
C GLN A 187 -6.81 20.50 -13.27
N VAL A 188 -7.32 19.34 -13.71
CA VAL A 188 -6.48 18.17 -13.94
C VAL A 188 -6.61 17.72 -15.39
N ASN A 189 -5.48 17.67 -16.09
CA ASN A 189 -5.41 17.25 -17.48
C ASN A 189 -4.52 16.01 -17.60
N VAL A 190 -5.07 14.90 -18.09
CA VAL A 190 -4.34 13.67 -18.35
C VAL A 190 -4.40 13.37 -19.83
N THR A 191 -3.24 13.27 -20.50
CA THR A 191 -3.16 13.00 -21.94
C THR A 191 -2.20 11.85 -22.20
N ALA A 192 -2.66 10.82 -22.91
CA ALA A 192 -1.86 9.70 -23.35
C ALA A 192 -1.91 9.57 -24.88
N GLY A 193 -0.78 9.23 -25.51
CA GLY A 193 -0.74 8.89 -26.94
C GLY A 193 -1.44 7.55 -27.22
N ASN A 194 -1.46 6.63 -26.24
CA ASN A 194 -2.16 5.35 -26.31
C ASN A 194 -3.27 5.29 -25.25
N ASP A 195 -3.07 4.57 -24.15
CA ASP A 195 -4.09 4.30 -23.16
C ASP A 195 -3.90 5.13 -21.88
N VAL A 196 -5.01 5.49 -21.24
CA VAL A 196 -5.04 5.96 -19.85
C VAL A 196 -5.64 4.87 -18.99
N THR A 197 -4.91 4.43 -17.96
CA THR A 197 -5.40 3.46 -16.98
C THR A 197 -5.36 4.06 -15.58
N VAL A 198 -6.50 4.06 -14.89
CA VAL A 198 -6.65 4.47 -13.49
C VAL A 198 -7.15 3.27 -12.71
N ARG A 199 -6.30 2.68 -11.85
CA ARG A 199 -6.64 1.50 -11.08
C ARG A 199 -6.45 1.74 -9.59
N GLY A 200 -7.54 1.58 -8.80
CA GLY A 200 -7.54 1.80 -7.35
C GLY A 200 -7.02 3.18 -6.96
N SER A 201 -7.07 4.14 -7.86
CA SER A 201 -6.41 5.44 -7.77
C SER A 201 -7.42 6.57 -7.95
N GLY A 202 -7.12 7.76 -7.45
CA GLY A 202 -8.00 8.93 -7.50
C GLY A 202 -7.46 10.06 -8.36
N ILE A 203 -8.34 10.71 -9.11
CA ILE A 203 -8.08 11.98 -9.78
C ILE A 203 -9.13 12.97 -9.31
N ALA A 204 -8.73 14.12 -8.78
CA ALA A 204 -9.62 15.14 -8.25
C ALA A 204 -9.28 16.53 -8.80
N ALA A 205 -10.25 17.19 -9.38
CA ALA A 205 -10.14 18.58 -9.82
C ALA A 205 -11.21 19.42 -9.13
N THR A 206 -10.86 20.65 -8.74
CA THR A 206 -11.84 21.61 -8.18
C THR A 206 -12.69 22.27 -9.26
N SER A 207 -12.16 22.37 -10.48
CA SER A 207 -12.92 22.90 -11.63
C SER A 207 -13.08 21.84 -12.73
N ASP A 208 -12.08 21.65 -13.60
CA ASP A 208 -12.23 20.80 -14.78
C ASP A 208 -11.31 19.58 -14.71
N LEU A 209 -11.85 18.41 -15.03
CA LEU A 209 -11.11 17.18 -15.22
C LEU A 209 -11.19 16.75 -16.68
N ASN A 210 -10.05 16.69 -17.37
CA ASN A 210 -9.94 16.22 -18.75
C ASN A 210 -9.03 14.99 -18.81
N ILE A 211 -9.56 13.88 -19.31
CA ILE A 211 -8.79 12.66 -19.59
C ILE A 211 -8.90 12.37 -21.08
N ASN A 212 -7.76 12.36 -21.77
CA ASN A 212 -7.70 12.14 -23.20
C ASN A 212 -6.69 11.03 -23.53
N ALA A 213 -7.14 9.98 -24.18
CA ALA A 213 -6.34 8.85 -24.62
C ALA A 213 -6.43 8.69 -26.15
N GLY A 214 -5.32 8.32 -26.78
CA GLY A 214 -5.32 7.99 -28.21
C GLY A 214 -6.12 6.73 -28.53
N ASN A 215 -6.23 5.78 -27.59
CA ASN A 215 -6.98 4.54 -27.73
C ASN A 215 -8.04 4.39 -26.63
N ASN A 216 -7.67 3.92 -25.42
CA ASN A 216 -8.63 3.55 -24.38
C ASN A 216 -8.46 4.36 -23.10
N VAL A 217 -9.58 4.58 -22.40
CA VAL A 217 -9.58 5.03 -21.00
C VAL A 217 -10.16 3.91 -20.14
N ASN A 218 -9.34 3.37 -19.24
CA ASN A 218 -9.67 2.27 -18.37
C ASN A 218 -9.70 2.77 -16.91
N ILE A 219 -10.87 2.76 -16.28
CA ILE A 219 -11.04 3.10 -14.86
C ILE A 219 -11.51 1.83 -14.16
N VAL A 220 -10.65 1.27 -13.31
CA VAL A 220 -10.89 -0.03 -12.70
C VAL A 220 -10.59 -0.01 -11.20
N THR A 221 -11.24 -0.91 -10.47
CA THR A 221 -11.06 -1.05 -9.03
C THR A 221 -9.76 -1.80 -8.71
N SER A 222 -9.26 -1.61 -7.47
CA SER A 222 -8.31 -2.51 -6.83
C SER A 222 -8.98 -3.26 -5.69
N GLN A 223 -8.29 -4.26 -5.13
CA GLN A 223 -8.83 -5.10 -4.07
C GLN A 223 -7.90 -5.10 -2.86
N SER A 224 -8.52 -4.95 -1.69
CA SER A 224 -7.90 -5.22 -0.40
C SER A 224 -8.55 -6.48 0.17
N ASN A 225 -7.77 -7.37 0.78
CA ASN A 225 -8.29 -8.57 1.40
C ASN A 225 -7.68 -8.81 2.77
N GLN A 226 -8.46 -9.45 3.64
CA GLN A 226 -8.05 -9.90 4.95
C GLN A 226 -8.54 -11.30 5.16
N THR A 227 -7.66 -12.15 5.69
CA THR A 227 -8.02 -13.51 6.12
C THR A 227 -7.56 -13.70 7.55
N GLU A 228 -8.42 -14.22 8.39
CA GLU A 228 -8.11 -14.58 9.77
C GLU A 228 -8.49 -16.05 9.98
N THR A 229 -7.59 -16.80 10.61
CA THR A 229 -7.81 -18.22 10.95
C THR A 229 -7.48 -18.43 12.41
N GLY A 230 -8.41 -19.03 13.15
CA GLY A 230 -8.26 -19.44 14.53
C GLY A 230 -8.28 -20.96 14.68
N LEU A 231 -7.37 -21.51 15.45
CA LEU A 231 -7.36 -22.90 15.90
C LEU A 231 -7.44 -22.90 17.44
N HIS A 232 -8.39 -23.65 17.98
CA HIS A 232 -8.58 -23.81 19.42
C HIS A 232 -8.61 -25.29 19.75
N GLU A 233 -7.64 -25.75 20.50
CA GLU A 233 -7.55 -27.13 20.99
C GLU A 233 -7.48 -27.16 22.49
N LYS A 234 -8.34 -27.96 23.12
CA LYS A 234 -8.33 -28.18 24.57
C LYS A 234 -8.40 -29.66 24.87
N SER A 235 -7.56 -30.13 25.77
CA SER A 235 -7.57 -31.51 26.25
C SER A 235 -7.53 -31.53 27.78
N LYS A 236 -8.29 -32.43 28.35
CA LYS A 236 -8.32 -32.68 29.82
C LYS A 236 -8.36 -34.17 30.05
N SER A 237 -7.51 -34.66 30.94
CA SER A 237 -7.45 -36.07 31.35
C SER A 237 -7.37 -36.21 32.87
N GLY A 238 -7.83 -37.34 33.39
CA GLY A 238 -7.77 -37.68 34.81
C GLY A 238 -9.14 -37.80 35.46
N LEU A 239 -9.21 -37.50 36.75
CA LEU A 239 -10.44 -37.59 37.55
C LEU A 239 -11.36 -36.39 37.25
N MET A 240 -12.55 -36.65 36.77
CA MET A 240 -13.54 -35.64 36.41
C MET A 240 -14.80 -35.83 37.27
N GLY A 241 -15.38 -34.71 37.74
CA GLY A 241 -16.70 -34.73 38.42
C GLY A 241 -17.80 -35.02 37.40
N SER A 242 -18.69 -35.94 37.66
CA SER A 242 -19.77 -36.37 36.76
C SER A 242 -21.14 -35.76 37.10
N GLY A 243 -21.18 -34.62 37.82
CA GLY A 243 -22.44 -33.95 38.14
C GLY A 243 -23.27 -34.62 39.25
N GLY A 244 -22.62 -35.32 40.16
CA GLY A 244 -23.19 -35.98 41.34
C GLY A 244 -22.09 -36.43 42.28
N ILE A 245 -22.31 -37.41 43.13
CA ILE A 245 -21.30 -37.95 44.08
C ILE A 245 -20.31 -38.91 43.36
N GLY A 246 -20.35 -38.97 42.03
CA GLY A 246 -19.51 -39.87 41.21
C GLY A 246 -18.32 -39.15 40.58
N PHE A 247 -17.21 -39.89 40.41
CA PHE A 247 -16.03 -39.45 39.67
C PHE A 247 -15.83 -40.38 38.48
N THR A 248 -15.44 -39.81 37.33
CA THR A 248 -15.11 -40.56 36.13
C THR A 248 -13.64 -40.32 35.80
N VAL A 249 -12.89 -41.37 35.55
CA VAL A 249 -11.55 -41.29 35.00
C VAL A 249 -11.67 -41.36 33.48
N GLY A 250 -11.20 -40.33 32.77
CA GLY A 250 -11.34 -40.26 31.32
C GLY A 250 -10.46 -39.21 30.68
N ASN A 251 -10.61 -39.10 29.37
CA ASN A 251 -10.02 -38.07 28.54
C ASN A 251 -11.13 -37.34 27.80
N ARG A 252 -11.06 -36.01 27.74
CA ARG A 252 -11.93 -35.15 26.94
C ARG A 252 -11.10 -34.21 26.10
N SER A 253 -11.33 -34.21 24.80
CA SER A 253 -10.73 -33.25 23.88
C SER A 253 -11.81 -32.43 23.18
N GLN A 254 -11.47 -31.20 22.84
CA GLN A 254 -12.31 -30.28 22.06
C GLN A 254 -11.39 -29.55 21.09
N ASN A 255 -11.73 -29.60 19.80
CA ASN A 255 -11.02 -28.91 18.74
C ASN A 255 -12.01 -28.04 17.97
N GLY A 256 -11.59 -26.84 17.62
CA GLY A 256 -12.36 -25.91 16.80
C GLY A 256 -11.43 -25.14 15.85
N THR A 257 -11.88 -24.92 14.64
CA THR A 257 -11.18 -24.07 13.65
C THR A 257 -12.18 -23.05 13.13
N GLU A 258 -11.76 -21.80 13.09
CA GLU A 258 -12.53 -20.70 12.53
C GLU A 258 -11.74 -20.05 11.41
N THR A 259 -12.42 -19.64 10.35
CA THR A 259 -11.82 -18.86 9.26
C THR A 259 -12.77 -17.74 8.86
N ALA A 260 -12.28 -16.52 8.87
CA ALA A 260 -12.98 -15.35 8.38
C ALA A 260 -12.19 -14.72 7.22
N THR A 261 -12.90 -14.38 6.15
CA THR A 261 -12.29 -13.70 4.99
C THR A 261 -13.14 -12.49 4.64
N SER A 262 -12.47 -11.35 4.44
CA SER A 262 -13.10 -10.11 3.98
C SER A 262 -12.35 -9.61 2.73
N THR A 263 -13.12 -9.14 1.75
CA THR A 263 -12.58 -8.50 0.54
C THR A 263 -13.28 -7.17 0.34
N THR A 264 -12.49 -6.11 0.14
CA THR A 264 -12.99 -4.76 -0.15
C THR A 264 -12.47 -4.34 -1.53
N ASN A 265 -13.36 -3.84 -2.38
CA ASN A 265 -13.01 -3.21 -3.66
C ASN A 265 -12.85 -1.71 -3.46
N ASN A 266 -11.72 -1.15 -3.89
CA ASN A 266 -11.39 0.27 -3.79
C ASN A 266 -11.43 0.93 -5.17
#